data_fa15e3902bc9afc6bad87a01632c2d40
#
_entry.id   fa15e3902bc9afc6bad87a01632c2d40
#
_cell.length_a   1.000
_cell.length_b   1.000
_cell.length_c   1.000
_cell.angle_alpha   90.00
_cell.angle_beta   90.00
_cell.angle_gamma   90.00
#
_symmetry.space_group_name_H-M   'P 1'
#
loop_
_entity.id
_entity.type
_entity.pdbx_description
1 polymer ?
#
loop_
_entity_poly.entity_id
_entity_poly.type
_entity_poly.pdbx_seq_one_letter_code
_entity_poly.pdbx_strand_id
1 'polypeptide(L)'
;MNGLKPCAVFAAAAVLGGCALLAPSPPPPPAPAFDLVGRVAVTHDGRAFTSGVRWQHTAARDELWLLTPAGQALAHIVGDAGGAVFTGADRREYRAADVASLIRRALGWEMPVTRLAWWVQGQIAPGAVTQAIERDAHGRLAVLEQDGWRIAYVYESQGTPDGRLRRLDLNGEAHEIRFVIDGWRREGESP
;
A
#
# COMPACT_ATOMS: atom_id res chain seq x y z
N MET A 1 -75.50 41.26 9.89
CA MET A 1 -75.73 40.67 8.57
C MET A 1 -74.40 40.38 7.97
N ASN A 2 -74.17 39.12 7.69
CA ASN A 2 -73.11 38.53 6.92
C ASN A 2 -71.65 38.73 7.36
N GLY A 3 -71.22 37.85 8.26
CA GLY A 3 -69.81 37.60 8.54
C GLY A 3 -69.22 36.53 7.59
N LEU A 4 -68.23 36.88 6.81
CA LEU A 4 -67.37 35.92 6.08
C LEU A 4 -66.17 35.50 6.94
N LYS A 5 -66.06 34.21 7.18
CA LYS A 5 -64.88 33.61 7.83
C LYS A 5 -63.84 33.28 6.75
N PRO A 6 -62.59 33.64 6.88
CA PRO A 6 -61.55 33.11 6.00
C PRO A 6 -61.06 31.72 6.45
N CYS A 7 -61.05 30.77 5.54
CA CYS A 7 -60.46 29.46 5.68
C CYS A 7 -58.93 29.58 5.74
N ALA A 8 -58.35 29.06 6.81
CA ALA A 8 -56.89 28.88 6.92
C ALA A 8 -56.49 27.63 6.13
N VAL A 9 -55.75 27.84 5.05
CA VAL A 9 -55.07 26.76 4.31
C VAL A 9 -53.78 26.45 4.99
N PHE A 10 -53.66 25.32 5.68
CA PHE A 10 -52.46 24.78 6.21
C PHE A 10 -51.66 24.13 5.06
N ALA A 11 -50.56 24.74 4.64
CA ALA A 11 -49.63 24.18 3.72
C ALA A 11 -48.75 23.15 4.46
N ALA A 12 -48.96 21.87 4.17
CA ALA A 12 -48.09 20.80 4.63
C ALA A 12 -46.79 20.81 3.77
N ALA A 13 -45.70 21.38 4.32
CA ALA A 13 -44.38 21.28 3.74
C ALA A 13 -43.82 19.88 4.03
N ALA A 14 -43.78 19.01 3.02
CA ALA A 14 -43.17 17.69 3.08
C ALA A 14 -41.68 17.81 3.23
N VAL A 15 -41.14 17.27 4.34
CA VAL A 15 -39.73 17.12 4.63
C VAL A 15 -39.17 15.97 3.78
N LEU A 16 -38.61 16.28 2.63
CA LEU A 16 -37.81 15.38 1.78
C LEU A 16 -36.32 15.67 1.98
N GLY A 17 -35.79 15.38 3.16
CA GLY A 17 -34.39 15.62 3.49
C GLY A 17 -33.79 14.47 4.29
N GLY A 18 -33.50 13.34 3.67
CA GLY A 18 -32.97 12.25 4.50
C GLY A 18 -32.40 11.01 3.82
N CYS A 19 -31.81 11.10 2.64
CA CYS A 19 -31.15 9.92 2.04
C CYS A 19 -29.71 10.16 1.54
N ALA A 20 -29.06 11.28 1.88
CA ALA A 20 -27.69 11.57 1.44
C ALA A 20 -26.61 10.99 2.37
N LEU A 21 -26.97 10.39 3.52
CA LEU A 21 -26.03 9.93 4.56
C LEU A 21 -25.55 8.47 4.41
N LEU A 22 -26.00 7.76 3.37
CA LEU A 22 -25.69 6.33 3.16
C LEU A 22 -24.92 6.06 1.87
N ALA A 23 -24.37 7.07 1.22
CA ALA A 23 -23.47 6.81 0.10
C ALA A 23 -22.16 6.21 0.65
N PRO A 24 -21.74 5.01 0.19
CA PRO A 24 -20.45 4.45 0.58
C PRO A 24 -19.36 5.44 0.22
N SER A 25 -18.42 5.67 1.13
CA SER A 25 -17.24 6.51 0.85
C SER A 25 -16.53 5.97 -0.39
N PRO A 26 -16.08 6.84 -1.31
CA PRO A 26 -15.32 6.38 -2.46
C PRO A 26 -14.06 5.63 -1.99
N PRO A 27 -13.65 4.57 -2.71
CA PRO A 27 -12.43 3.86 -2.37
C PRO A 27 -11.24 4.84 -2.36
N PRO A 28 -10.24 4.62 -1.47
CA PRO A 28 -9.05 5.46 -1.46
C PRO A 28 -8.34 5.40 -2.83
N PRO A 29 -7.67 6.49 -3.24
CA PRO A 29 -6.93 6.50 -4.50
C PRO A 29 -5.85 5.41 -4.47
N PRO A 30 -5.42 4.87 -5.63
CA PRO A 30 -4.28 3.97 -5.70
C PRO A 30 -2.97 4.73 -5.40
N ALA A 31 -1.93 4.01 -4.98
CA ALA A 31 -0.59 4.58 -4.84
C ALA A 31 -0.08 5.08 -6.20
N PRO A 32 0.79 6.12 -6.24
CA PRO A 32 1.43 6.56 -7.47
C PRO A 32 2.25 5.42 -8.11
N ALA A 33 2.27 5.39 -9.45
CA ALA A 33 3.01 4.37 -10.19
C ALA A 33 4.52 4.45 -9.94
N PHE A 34 5.20 3.30 -9.89
CA PHE A 34 6.65 3.21 -9.77
C PHE A 34 7.20 1.91 -10.36
N ASP A 35 8.49 1.90 -10.67
CA ASP A 35 9.31 0.70 -10.92
C ASP A 35 10.56 0.80 -10.05
N LEU A 36 10.71 -0.09 -9.08
CA LEU A 36 11.83 -0.11 -8.18
C LEU A 36 12.59 -1.44 -8.24
N VAL A 37 13.87 -1.35 -7.95
CA VAL A 37 14.77 -2.49 -7.74
C VAL A 37 15.35 -2.39 -6.36
N GLY A 38 15.43 -3.51 -5.64
CA GLY A 38 15.91 -3.50 -4.27
C GLY A 38 16.10 -4.90 -3.70
N ARG A 39 16.14 -4.94 -2.38
CA ARG A 39 16.27 -6.17 -1.60
C ARG A 39 15.31 -6.14 -0.44
N VAL A 40 14.73 -7.29 -0.14
CA VAL A 40 13.86 -7.48 1.01
C VAL A 40 14.43 -8.56 1.91
N ALA A 41 14.48 -8.29 3.21
CA ALA A 41 14.70 -9.27 4.25
C ALA A 41 13.47 -9.31 5.15
N VAL A 42 12.98 -10.51 5.40
CA VAL A 42 11.81 -10.74 6.27
C VAL A 42 12.21 -11.71 7.36
N THR A 43 11.92 -11.35 8.60
CA THR A 43 12.04 -12.26 9.76
C THR A 43 10.65 -12.48 10.34
N HIS A 44 10.26 -13.74 10.49
CA HIS A 44 9.00 -14.18 11.08
C HIS A 44 9.23 -15.47 11.85
N ASP A 45 8.81 -15.52 13.12
CA ASP A 45 8.96 -16.69 14.01
C ASP A 45 10.38 -17.29 14.01
N GLY A 46 11.39 -16.41 14.07
CA GLY A 46 12.80 -16.82 14.08
C GLY A 46 13.33 -17.35 12.74
N ARG A 47 12.53 -17.34 11.67
CA ARG A 47 12.95 -17.69 10.31
C ARG A 47 13.23 -16.42 9.53
N ALA A 48 14.38 -16.38 8.86
CA ALA A 48 14.78 -15.26 8.01
C ALA A 48 14.75 -15.68 6.54
N PHE A 49 14.24 -14.79 5.70
CA PHE A 49 14.24 -14.90 4.24
C PHE A 49 14.81 -13.62 3.65
N THR A 50 15.68 -13.73 2.65
CA THR A 50 16.23 -12.58 1.94
C THR A 50 16.16 -12.82 0.43
N SER A 51 15.73 -11.81 -0.32
CA SER A 51 15.61 -11.88 -1.78
C SER A 51 15.93 -10.52 -2.42
N GLY A 52 16.47 -10.53 -3.62
CA GLY A 52 16.33 -9.39 -4.52
C GLY A 52 14.86 -9.20 -4.89
N VAL A 53 14.45 -7.98 -5.13
CA VAL A 53 13.09 -7.65 -5.57
C VAL A 53 13.13 -6.62 -6.68
N ARG A 54 12.34 -6.85 -7.72
CA ARG A 54 11.87 -5.83 -8.64
C ARG A 54 10.38 -5.70 -8.48
N TRP A 55 9.88 -4.49 -8.33
CA TRP A 55 8.46 -4.24 -8.18
C TRP A 55 8.02 -3.10 -9.10
N GLN A 56 7.15 -3.44 -10.04
CA GLN A 56 6.44 -2.48 -10.87
C GLN A 56 5.02 -2.34 -10.34
N HIS A 57 4.64 -1.13 -10.02
CA HIS A 57 3.31 -0.79 -9.53
C HIS A 57 2.66 0.26 -10.41
N THR A 58 1.40 0.03 -10.76
CA THR A 58 0.49 0.99 -11.39
C THR A 58 -0.86 0.95 -10.70
N ALA A 59 -1.74 1.90 -10.99
CA ALA A 59 -3.11 1.88 -10.49
C ALA A 59 -3.90 0.60 -10.86
N ALA A 60 -3.51 -0.08 -11.94
CA ALA A 60 -4.21 -1.24 -12.50
C ALA A 60 -3.50 -2.57 -12.21
N ARG A 61 -2.20 -2.56 -11.89
CA ARG A 61 -1.40 -3.79 -11.87
C ARG A 61 -0.20 -3.67 -10.95
N ASP A 62 0.03 -4.72 -10.19
CA ASP A 62 1.27 -5.01 -9.48
C ASP A 62 2.01 -6.14 -10.18
N GLU A 63 3.32 -6.00 -10.34
CA GLU A 63 4.18 -7.05 -10.86
C GLU A 63 5.49 -7.09 -10.06
N LEU A 64 5.71 -8.23 -9.37
CA LEU A 64 6.85 -8.41 -8.46
C LEU A 64 7.66 -9.63 -8.90
N TRP A 65 8.97 -9.45 -8.99
CA TRP A 65 9.93 -10.53 -9.14
C TRP A 65 10.75 -10.66 -7.86
N LEU A 66 10.79 -11.87 -7.30
CA LEU A 66 11.74 -12.22 -6.27
C LEU A 66 12.93 -12.91 -6.93
N LEU A 67 14.14 -12.49 -6.56
CA LEU A 67 15.36 -12.86 -7.27
C LEU A 67 16.39 -13.46 -6.30
N THR A 68 17.15 -14.46 -6.76
CA THR A 68 18.36 -14.90 -6.08
C THR A 68 19.43 -13.79 -6.11
N PRO A 69 20.51 -13.88 -5.31
CA PRO A 69 21.65 -12.97 -5.43
C PRO A 69 22.31 -12.99 -6.82
N ALA A 70 22.15 -14.09 -7.56
CA ALA A 70 22.63 -14.21 -8.95
C ALA A 70 21.66 -13.66 -10.00
N GLY A 71 20.53 -13.04 -9.57
CA GLY A 71 19.53 -12.45 -10.47
C GLY A 71 18.55 -13.44 -11.09
N GLN A 72 18.57 -14.70 -10.68
CA GLN A 72 17.60 -15.70 -11.19
C GLN A 72 16.25 -15.53 -10.49
N ALA A 73 15.14 -15.66 -11.24
CA ALA A 73 13.81 -15.57 -10.68
C ALA A 73 13.49 -16.76 -9.76
N LEU A 74 13.22 -16.47 -8.49
CA LEU A 74 12.67 -17.39 -7.50
C LEU A 74 11.15 -17.46 -7.60
N ALA A 75 10.53 -16.30 -7.84
CA ALA A 75 9.09 -16.17 -7.97
C ALA A 75 8.74 -14.95 -8.81
N HIS A 76 7.61 -15.03 -9.48
CA HIS A 76 6.98 -13.95 -10.20
C HIS A 76 5.53 -13.84 -9.74
N ILE A 77 5.12 -12.65 -9.32
CA ILE A 77 3.77 -12.38 -8.82
C ILE A 77 3.19 -11.28 -9.70
N VAL A 78 1.99 -11.53 -10.19
CA VAL A 78 1.20 -10.55 -10.95
C VAL A 78 -0.15 -10.40 -10.28
N GLY A 79 -0.56 -9.16 -10.02
CA GLY A 79 -1.87 -8.83 -9.48
C GLY A 79 -2.54 -7.75 -10.29
N ASP A 80 -3.82 -7.91 -10.58
CA ASP A 80 -4.67 -6.92 -11.24
C ASP A 80 -6.14 -7.04 -10.77
N ALA A 81 -7.06 -6.37 -11.44
CA ALA A 81 -8.50 -6.44 -11.10
C ALA A 81 -9.11 -7.85 -11.25
N GLY A 82 -8.47 -8.76 -11.98
CA GLY A 82 -8.90 -10.16 -12.16
C GLY A 82 -8.38 -11.09 -11.07
N GLY A 83 -7.49 -10.63 -10.19
CA GLY A 83 -6.90 -11.40 -9.11
C GLY A 83 -5.37 -11.39 -9.13
N ALA A 84 -4.77 -12.38 -8.47
CA ALA A 84 -3.32 -12.50 -8.40
C ALA A 84 -2.85 -13.91 -8.78
N VAL A 85 -1.70 -13.97 -9.45
CA VAL A 85 -1.02 -15.20 -9.86
C VAL A 85 0.42 -15.17 -9.35
N PHE A 86 0.82 -16.21 -8.67
CA PHE A 86 2.21 -16.49 -8.29
C PHE A 86 2.73 -17.62 -9.19
N THR A 87 3.89 -17.43 -9.77
CA THR A 87 4.61 -18.46 -10.52
C THR A 87 5.96 -18.70 -9.84
N GLY A 88 6.17 -19.91 -9.32
CA GLY A 88 7.43 -20.31 -8.69
C GLY A 88 8.54 -20.64 -9.68
N ALA A 89 9.78 -20.84 -9.19
CA ALA A 89 10.92 -21.27 -9.99
C ALA A 89 10.67 -22.64 -10.68
N ASP A 90 9.83 -23.50 -10.10
CA ASP A 90 9.38 -24.79 -10.65
C ASP A 90 8.25 -24.62 -11.69
N ARG A 91 7.88 -23.38 -12.05
CA ARG A 91 6.78 -23.02 -12.95
C ARG A 91 5.39 -23.40 -12.46
N ARG A 92 5.23 -23.78 -11.19
CA ARG A 92 3.91 -23.98 -10.61
C ARG A 92 3.23 -22.64 -10.37
N GLU A 93 1.95 -22.60 -10.72
CA GLU A 93 1.12 -21.41 -10.55
C GLU A 93 0.18 -21.59 -9.36
N TYR A 94 0.04 -20.53 -8.57
CA TYR A 94 -0.97 -20.41 -7.51
C TYR A 94 -1.76 -19.13 -7.75
N ARG A 95 -3.08 -19.22 -7.57
CA ARG A 95 -3.99 -18.12 -7.83
C ARG A 95 -4.72 -17.71 -6.55
N ALA A 96 -5.00 -16.41 -6.39
CA ALA A 96 -5.78 -15.85 -5.30
C ALA A 96 -6.61 -14.65 -5.80
N ALA A 97 -7.50 -14.14 -4.94
CA ALA A 97 -8.32 -12.96 -5.26
C ALA A 97 -7.48 -11.69 -5.41
N ASP A 98 -6.35 -11.60 -4.69
CA ASP A 98 -5.42 -10.46 -4.70
C ASP A 98 -4.02 -10.89 -4.24
N VAL A 99 -3.04 -9.98 -4.40
CA VAL A 99 -1.63 -10.22 -4.03
C VAL A 99 -1.47 -10.47 -2.53
N ALA A 100 -2.21 -9.78 -1.67
CA ALA A 100 -2.12 -9.96 -0.21
C ALA A 100 -2.59 -11.38 0.21
N SER A 101 -3.71 -11.84 -0.36
CA SER A 101 -4.22 -13.20 -0.15
C SER A 101 -3.26 -14.28 -0.64
N LEU A 102 -2.60 -14.02 -1.77
CA LEU A 102 -1.59 -14.92 -2.32
C LEU A 102 -0.37 -15.05 -1.40
N ILE A 103 0.16 -13.91 -0.94
CA ILE A 103 1.30 -13.84 -0.03
C ILE A 103 0.95 -14.50 1.31
N ARG A 104 -0.24 -14.23 1.87
CA ARG A 104 -0.72 -14.88 3.09
C ARG A 104 -0.74 -16.40 2.97
N ARG A 105 -1.17 -16.92 1.82
CA ARG A 105 -1.14 -18.38 1.57
C ARG A 105 0.28 -18.93 1.45
N ALA A 106 1.20 -18.16 0.88
CA ALA A 106 2.59 -18.58 0.67
C ALA A 106 3.44 -18.47 1.93
N LEU A 107 3.27 -17.42 2.71
CA LEU A 107 4.09 -17.10 3.89
C LEU A 107 3.44 -17.49 5.22
N GLY A 108 2.12 -17.72 5.25
CA GLY A 108 1.37 -18.02 6.47
C GLY A 108 0.93 -16.79 7.27
N TRP A 109 1.27 -15.58 6.83
CA TRP A 109 0.92 -14.31 7.47
C TRP A 109 0.61 -13.22 6.43
N GLU A 110 0.01 -12.13 6.87
CA GLU A 110 -0.46 -11.06 6.00
C GLU A 110 0.60 -9.97 5.83
N MET A 111 1.09 -9.78 4.60
CA MET A 111 1.94 -8.65 4.23
C MET A 111 1.06 -7.52 3.69
N PRO A 112 1.17 -6.29 4.21
CA PRO A 112 0.33 -5.16 3.80
C PRO A 112 0.79 -4.55 2.47
N VAL A 113 0.77 -5.32 1.37
CA VAL A 113 1.35 -4.95 0.06
C VAL A 113 0.73 -3.66 -0.49
N THR A 114 -0.58 -3.50 -0.36
CA THR A 114 -1.29 -2.30 -0.84
C THR A 114 -0.80 -1.04 -0.11
N ARG A 115 -0.53 -1.12 1.20
CA ARG A 115 0.02 0.00 1.97
C ARG A 115 1.51 0.19 1.72
N LEU A 116 2.22 -0.92 1.56
CA LEU A 116 3.65 -0.91 1.25
C LEU A 116 3.94 -0.13 -0.04
N ALA A 117 3.04 -0.16 -1.04
CA ALA A 117 3.16 0.65 -2.25
C ALA A 117 3.21 2.17 -1.98
N TRP A 118 2.58 2.65 -0.91
CA TRP A 118 2.70 4.03 -0.43
C TRP A 118 3.98 4.23 0.39
N TRP A 119 4.23 3.32 1.31
CA TRP A 119 5.35 3.45 2.25
C TRP A 119 6.70 3.44 1.57
N VAL A 120 6.90 2.62 0.53
CA VAL A 120 8.17 2.60 -0.24
C VAL A 120 8.46 3.92 -0.96
N GLN A 121 7.45 4.77 -1.11
CA GLN A 121 7.58 6.11 -1.68
C GLN A 121 7.69 7.21 -0.61
N GLY A 122 7.78 6.85 0.69
CA GLY A 122 7.81 7.80 1.79
C GLY A 122 6.47 8.53 1.99
N GLN A 123 5.35 7.86 1.68
CA GLN A 123 4.00 8.42 1.78
C GLN A 123 3.15 7.67 2.79
N ILE A 124 2.17 8.36 3.35
CA ILE A 124 1.17 7.79 4.27
C ILE A 124 0.09 7.12 3.43
N ALA A 125 -0.22 5.84 3.70
CA ALA A 125 -1.28 5.14 3.00
C ALA A 125 -2.66 5.71 3.40
N PRO A 126 -3.54 6.04 2.44
CA PRO A 126 -4.86 6.57 2.74
C PRO A 126 -5.79 5.48 3.31
N GLY A 127 -6.76 5.90 4.11
CA GLY A 127 -7.77 5.00 4.70
C GLY A 127 -7.27 4.06 5.79
N ALA A 128 -6.00 4.15 6.16
CA ALA A 128 -5.38 3.35 7.22
C ALA A 128 -5.32 4.15 8.54
N VAL A 129 -5.42 3.45 9.66
CA VAL A 129 -5.32 4.08 10.99
C VAL A 129 -3.88 4.50 11.24
N THR A 130 -3.65 5.80 11.37
CA THR A 130 -2.33 6.37 11.66
C THR A 130 -2.25 6.73 13.13
N GLN A 131 -1.31 6.12 13.86
CA GLN A 131 -1.11 6.31 15.30
C GLN A 131 -0.06 7.38 15.59
N ALA A 132 1.04 7.42 14.83
CA ALA A 132 2.11 8.38 15.01
C ALA A 132 2.80 8.74 13.69
N ILE A 133 3.31 9.98 13.61
CA ILE A 133 4.10 10.50 12.49
C ILE A 133 5.23 11.34 13.06
N GLU A 134 6.48 10.95 12.76
CA GLU A 134 7.65 11.77 13.01
C GLU A 134 8.26 12.19 11.66
N ARG A 135 8.74 13.42 11.59
CA ARG A 135 9.40 13.95 10.39
C ARG A 135 10.82 14.40 10.70
N ASP A 136 11.69 14.28 9.72
CA ASP A 136 13.05 14.80 9.81
C ASP A 136 13.06 16.34 9.63
N ALA A 137 14.26 16.93 9.74
CA ALA A 137 14.46 18.38 9.58
C ALA A 137 14.05 18.93 8.20
N HIS A 138 13.86 18.05 7.22
CA HIS A 138 13.43 18.38 5.85
C HIS A 138 11.93 18.11 5.61
N GLY A 139 11.17 17.74 6.65
CA GLY A 139 9.74 17.46 6.56
C GLY A 139 9.40 16.07 5.99
N ARG A 140 10.39 15.20 5.68
CA ARG A 140 10.19 13.84 5.19
C ARG A 140 9.80 12.92 6.35
N LEU A 141 9.11 11.82 6.06
CA LEU A 141 8.80 10.81 7.09
C LEU A 141 10.10 10.22 7.66
N ALA A 142 10.31 10.31 8.97
CA ALA A 142 11.37 9.65 9.70
C ALA A 142 10.84 8.37 10.36
N VAL A 143 9.66 8.46 10.99
CA VAL A 143 8.93 7.33 11.55
C VAL A 143 7.44 7.50 11.23
N LEU A 144 6.80 6.40 10.89
CA LEU A 144 5.35 6.29 10.69
C LEU A 144 4.84 5.08 11.48
N GLU A 145 3.80 5.27 12.29
CA GLU A 145 3.06 4.16 12.87
C GLU A 145 1.66 4.12 12.25
N GLN A 146 1.40 3.05 11.48
CA GLN A 146 0.17 2.91 10.71
C GLN A 146 -0.26 1.44 10.65
N ASP A 147 -1.53 1.17 11.01
CA ASP A 147 -2.14 -0.17 11.00
C ASP A 147 -1.32 -1.25 11.74
N GLY A 148 -0.75 -0.90 12.89
CA GLY A 148 0.04 -1.82 13.71
C GLY A 148 1.48 -2.02 13.21
N TRP A 149 1.90 -1.29 12.17
CA TRP A 149 3.27 -1.27 11.69
C TRP A 149 3.99 0.00 12.13
N ARG A 150 5.18 -0.15 12.69
CA ARG A 150 6.14 0.93 12.91
C ARG A 150 7.17 0.89 11.79
N ILE A 151 7.23 1.95 10.99
CA ILE A 151 8.09 2.09 9.82
C ILE A 151 9.12 3.17 10.10
N ALA A 152 10.41 2.81 10.08
CA ALA A 152 11.51 3.77 10.14
C ALA A 152 12.08 3.97 8.72
N TYR A 153 12.28 5.24 8.35
CA TYR A 153 12.73 5.65 7.02
C TYR A 153 14.18 6.10 7.06
N VAL A 154 14.99 5.61 6.14
CA VAL A 154 16.38 6.02 5.98
C VAL A 154 16.60 6.55 4.58
N TYR A 155 17.05 7.79 4.48
CA TYR A 155 17.30 8.47 3.21
C TYR A 155 18.79 8.49 2.88
N GLU A 156 19.10 8.47 1.58
CA GLU A 156 20.43 8.73 1.06
C GLU A 156 20.78 10.19 1.36
N SER A 157 21.92 10.51 1.87
CA SER A 157 22.28 11.90 2.22
C SER A 157 21.35 12.51 3.26
N GLN A 158 21.53 12.15 4.52
CA GLN A 158 20.71 12.64 5.64
C GLN A 158 20.72 14.16 5.83
N GLY A 159 21.53 14.90 5.09
CA GLY A 159 21.66 16.36 5.16
C GLY A 159 21.04 17.16 4.01
N THR A 160 20.39 16.53 3.03
CA THR A 160 19.81 17.23 1.88
C THR A 160 18.30 16.99 1.76
N PRO A 161 17.51 18.03 1.36
CA PRO A 161 16.07 17.87 1.16
C PRO A 161 15.70 16.82 0.10
N ASP A 162 16.56 16.67 -0.91
CA ASP A 162 16.34 15.82 -2.09
C ASP A 162 16.86 14.37 -1.91
N GLY A 163 17.29 13.99 -0.69
CA GLY A 163 17.77 12.66 -0.40
C GLY A 163 16.70 11.60 -0.73
N ARG A 164 17.05 10.63 -1.60
CA ARG A 164 16.15 9.54 -1.98
C ARG A 164 15.99 8.57 -0.82
N LEU A 165 14.79 8.00 -0.70
CA LEU A 165 14.55 6.92 0.24
C LEU A 165 15.40 5.70 -0.15
N ARG A 166 16.18 5.17 0.81
CA ARG A 166 17.11 4.05 0.62
C ARG A 166 16.69 2.81 1.37
N ARG A 167 16.04 2.97 2.51
CA ARG A 167 15.64 1.83 3.34
C ARG A 167 14.41 2.15 4.16
N LEU A 168 13.58 1.13 4.32
CA LEU A 168 12.51 1.07 5.29
C LEU A 168 12.77 -0.12 6.21
N ASP A 169 12.71 0.12 7.51
CA ASP A 169 12.64 -0.93 8.52
C ASP A 169 11.22 -0.94 9.08
N LEU A 170 10.46 -2.02 8.81
CA LEU A 170 9.08 -2.19 9.22
C LEU A 170 9.02 -3.23 10.33
N ASN A 171 8.43 -2.86 11.45
CA ASN A 171 8.24 -3.72 12.61
C ASN A 171 6.75 -3.86 12.89
N GLY A 172 6.25 -5.08 12.83
CA GLY A 172 4.92 -5.49 13.24
C GLY A 172 4.98 -6.38 14.48
N GLU A 173 3.84 -6.90 14.93
CA GLU A 173 3.73 -7.67 16.18
C GLU A 173 4.67 -8.91 16.22
N ALA A 174 4.79 -9.64 15.13
CA ALA A 174 5.62 -10.85 15.02
C ALA A 174 6.53 -10.85 13.79
N HIS A 175 6.69 -9.71 13.12
CA HIS A 175 7.35 -9.63 11.83
C HIS A 175 8.30 -8.44 11.80
N GLU A 176 9.48 -8.67 11.24
CA GLU A 176 10.41 -7.60 10.89
C GLU A 176 10.67 -7.67 9.38
N ILE A 177 10.50 -6.55 8.69
CA ILE A 177 10.78 -6.44 7.26
C ILE A 177 11.78 -5.31 7.07
N ARG A 178 12.88 -5.61 6.42
CA ARG A 178 13.82 -4.59 5.93
C ARG A 178 13.73 -4.54 4.42
N PHE A 179 13.37 -3.38 3.91
CA PHE A 179 13.31 -3.12 2.48
C PHE A 179 14.40 -2.12 2.11
N VAL A 180 15.35 -2.52 1.27
CA VAL A 180 16.41 -1.66 0.75
C VAL A 180 16.10 -1.35 -0.70
N ILE A 181 16.05 -0.06 -1.07
CA ILE A 181 15.82 0.41 -2.42
C ILE A 181 17.19 0.70 -3.05
N ASP A 182 17.55 -0.11 -4.03
CA ASP A 182 18.81 0.06 -4.76
C ASP A 182 18.67 1.07 -5.90
N GLY A 183 17.47 1.19 -6.48
CA GLY A 183 17.19 2.16 -7.53
C GLY A 183 15.72 2.24 -7.92
N TRP A 184 15.39 3.34 -8.60
CA TRP A 184 14.11 3.58 -9.25
C TRP A 184 14.35 3.58 -10.74
N ARG A 185 13.55 2.83 -11.49
CA ARG A 185 13.63 2.77 -12.96
C ARG A 185 12.63 3.74 -13.55
N ARG A 186 12.98 4.32 -14.69
CA ARG A 186 12.04 5.12 -15.49
C ARG A 186 11.30 4.21 -16.45
N GLU A 187 10.04 4.53 -16.76
CA GLU A 187 9.30 3.84 -17.83
C GLU A 187 10.14 3.83 -19.12
N GLY A 188 10.35 2.61 -19.69
CA GLY A 188 11.09 2.43 -20.94
C GLY A 188 12.56 2.03 -20.79
N GLU A 189 13.09 1.91 -19.59
CA GLU A 189 14.45 1.40 -19.35
C GLU A 189 14.43 -0.12 -19.35
N SER A 190 14.80 -0.72 -20.50
CA SER A 190 14.95 -2.19 -20.64
C SER A 190 16.03 -2.76 -19.72
N PRO A 191 15.92 -4.03 -19.30
CA PRO A 191 16.88 -4.70 -18.43
C PRO A 191 18.27 -4.83 -19.02
#